data_09b8a1e31a3bc628710d1cc69d7b7553
#
_entry.id   09b8a1e31a3bc628710d1cc69d7b7553
#
_cell.length_a   1.000
_cell.length_b   1.000
_cell.length_c   1.000
_cell.angle_alpha   90.00
_cell.angle_beta   90.00
_cell.angle_gamma   90.00
#
_symmetry.space_group_name_H-M   'P 1'
#
loop_
_entity.id
_entity.type
_entity.pdbx_description
1 polymer ?
#
loop_
_entity_poly.entity_id
_entity_poly.type
_entity_poly.pdbx_seq_one_letter_code
_entity_poly.pdbx_strand_id
1 'polypeptide(L)'
;MLPKFTIIVATTALMGLGTVASAESCLEVTLTGTQGGPPVFQGQAGSGTLVTYGTQENKCRDVLLQFDTGRGTTQQLSKIGVPAGKVTAVFFTHIHSDHSEGLADLMQLRWHFNSGGPKVDVVCHQDAKSGAGHTMSCEKFAAHIGDALIHSGEMAQRLAENPKRLPGGPADLLNVSTFGPSQAPAVVWEKGDVTVSAISSRHVAGHASYRVDTPAGSVVIGGDAGNDAAAPPRDTSTSSQVELLAKDADILVHSVIHPVMGPLGTTGFPPPIYYRQSTATDLGSLAARAGVDNLMYTHLIPPLGAPRQGPYPLPAPLTADDYVGSAREGGFEGNVVVGADLAKLRLTAE
;
A
#
# COMPACT_ATOMS: atom_id res chain seq x y z
N MET A 1 9.02 -26.20 -86.96
CA MET A 1 8.11 -25.74 -85.87
C MET A 1 8.76 -26.16 -84.53
N LEU A 2 9.37 -25.21 -83.81
CA LEU A 2 10.01 -25.45 -82.50
C LEU A 2 9.05 -24.98 -81.45
N PRO A 3 8.87 -25.74 -80.31
CA PRO A 3 7.98 -25.31 -79.22
C PRO A 3 8.65 -24.26 -78.35
N LYS A 4 7.88 -23.21 -78.04
CA LYS A 4 8.27 -22.17 -77.06
C LYS A 4 8.04 -22.72 -75.62
N PHE A 5 9.09 -22.77 -74.84
CA PHE A 5 9.03 -23.01 -73.40
C PHE A 5 8.80 -21.68 -72.68
N THR A 6 7.70 -21.60 -71.92
CA THR A 6 7.42 -20.48 -70.98
C THR A 6 7.95 -20.83 -69.64
N ILE A 7 8.92 -20.07 -69.11
CA ILE A 7 9.44 -20.22 -67.80
C ILE A 7 8.56 -19.38 -66.83
N ILE A 8 7.91 -20.04 -65.92
CA ILE A 8 7.16 -19.38 -64.80
C ILE A 8 8.15 -19.21 -63.65
N VAL A 9 8.51 -17.96 -63.33
CA VAL A 9 9.30 -17.60 -62.16
C VAL A 9 8.32 -17.41 -61.01
N ALA A 10 8.31 -18.35 -60.09
CA ALA A 10 7.55 -18.25 -58.81
C ALA A 10 8.36 -17.38 -57.83
N THR A 11 7.89 -16.19 -57.55
CA THR A 11 8.38 -15.30 -56.51
C THR A 11 7.82 -15.72 -55.16
N THR A 12 8.62 -16.38 -54.35
CA THR A 12 8.29 -16.67 -52.95
C THR A 12 8.44 -15.39 -52.12
N ALA A 13 7.32 -14.79 -51.71
CA ALA A 13 7.31 -13.72 -50.71
C ALA A 13 7.62 -14.30 -49.33
N LEU A 14 8.78 -14.06 -48.78
CA LEU A 14 9.09 -14.28 -47.35
C LEU A 14 8.28 -13.25 -46.57
N MET A 15 7.19 -13.66 -45.95
CA MET A 15 6.53 -12.93 -44.86
C MET A 15 7.46 -13.01 -43.66
N GLY A 16 8.19 -11.95 -43.37
CA GLY A 16 8.91 -11.79 -42.11
C GLY A 16 7.89 -11.69 -40.98
N LEU A 17 7.79 -12.72 -40.16
CA LEU A 17 7.17 -12.64 -38.85
C LEU A 17 7.99 -11.66 -38.01
N GLY A 18 7.62 -10.39 -38.03
CA GLY A 18 8.14 -9.43 -37.07
C GLY A 18 7.72 -9.90 -35.66
N THR A 19 8.69 -10.31 -34.87
CA THR A 19 8.50 -10.46 -33.42
C THR A 19 8.11 -9.09 -32.90
N VAL A 20 6.84 -8.89 -32.54
CA VAL A 20 6.42 -7.74 -31.75
C VAL A 20 7.16 -7.90 -30.42
N ALA A 21 8.21 -7.10 -30.21
CA ALA A 21 8.84 -7.04 -28.91
C ALA A 21 7.76 -6.66 -27.89
N SER A 22 7.45 -7.56 -26.98
CA SER A 22 6.59 -7.23 -25.85
C SER A 22 7.22 -6.07 -25.09
N ALA A 23 6.48 -5.00 -24.88
CA ALA A 23 6.98 -3.90 -24.08
C ALA A 23 7.33 -4.43 -22.69
N GLU A 24 8.57 -4.17 -22.26
CA GLU A 24 9.08 -4.64 -20.97
C GLU A 24 8.21 -4.10 -19.84
N SER A 25 7.65 -4.99 -19.03
CA SER A 25 6.77 -4.61 -17.93
C SER A 25 7.58 -4.23 -16.69
N CYS A 26 7.00 -3.39 -15.85
CA CYS A 26 7.62 -2.93 -14.63
C CYS A 26 6.61 -2.73 -13.50
N LEU A 27 7.11 -2.87 -12.27
CA LEU A 27 6.41 -2.69 -11.02
C LEU A 27 7.18 -1.67 -10.17
N GLU A 28 6.52 -0.61 -9.70
CA GLU A 28 7.16 0.39 -8.85
C GLU A 28 6.37 0.55 -7.55
N VAL A 29 7.06 0.52 -6.42
CA VAL A 29 6.52 0.84 -5.10
C VAL A 29 7.00 2.23 -4.71
N THR A 30 6.09 3.09 -4.27
CA THR A 30 6.39 4.42 -3.71
C THR A 30 5.70 4.58 -2.37
N LEU A 31 6.44 4.90 -1.32
CA LEU A 31 5.87 5.22 -0.01
C LEU A 31 5.24 6.61 -0.06
N THR A 32 3.91 6.71 -0.15
CA THR A 32 3.18 7.98 -0.20
C THR A 32 2.98 8.62 1.17
N GLY A 33 3.42 7.95 2.23
CA GLY A 33 3.45 8.47 3.58
C GLY A 33 4.07 7.47 4.55
N THR A 34 4.93 7.96 5.43
CA THR A 34 5.77 7.13 6.28
C THR A 34 5.68 7.45 7.77
N GLN A 35 4.86 8.44 8.14
CA GLN A 35 4.61 8.79 9.53
C GLN A 35 3.84 7.68 10.24
N GLY A 36 4.36 7.19 11.35
CA GLY A 36 3.71 6.23 12.22
C GLY A 36 2.77 6.87 13.23
N GLY A 37 1.54 6.36 13.31
CA GLY A 37 0.50 6.79 14.23
C GLY A 37 -0.10 8.18 13.94
N PRO A 38 -1.03 8.63 14.81
CA PRO A 38 -1.74 9.90 14.64
C PRO A 38 -0.86 11.17 14.70
N PRO A 39 0.29 11.22 15.42
CA PRO A 39 1.11 12.42 15.49
C PRO A 39 1.59 12.90 14.13
N VAL A 40 1.89 14.20 14.04
CA VAL A 40 2.50 14.80 12.85
C VAL A 40 3.93 15.21 13.21
N PHE A 41 4.88 14.75 12.44
CA PHE A 41 6.29 15.06 12.62
C PHE A 41 6.90 15.58 11.32
N GLN A 42 7.48 16.76 11.36
CA GLN A 42 8.20 17.42 10.25
C GLN A 42 7.45 17.42 8.90
N GLY A 43 6.10 17.43 8.94
CA GLY A 43 5.30 17.46 7.72
C GLY A 43 5.26 16.15 6.94
N GLN A 44 5.69 15.03 7.54
CA GLN A 44 5.55 13.71 6.95
C GLN A 44 4.08 13.34 6.76
N ALA A 45 3.77 12.67 5.68
CA ALA A 45 2.41 12.18 5.40
C ALA A 45 2.11 10.94 6.26
N GLY A 46 0.84 10.76 6.62
CA GLY A 46 0.33 9.55 7.25
C GLY A 46 0.47 8.34 6.33
N SER A 47 0.32 7.14 6.88
CA SER A 47 0.59 5.87 6.21
C SER A 47 -0.02 5.78 4.80
N GLY A 48 0.79 5.38 3.83
CA GLY A 48 0.36 5.16 2.47
C GLY A 48 1.44 4.57 1.58
N THR A 49 1.04 3.65 0.71
CA THR A 49 1.93 3.00 -0.26
C THR A 49 1.25 2.93 -1.61
N LEU A 50 1.87 3.49 -2.63
CA LEU A 50 1.44 3.37 -4.02
C LEU A 50 2.22 2.26 -4.71
N VAL A 51 1.52 1.27 -5.23
CA VAL A 51 2.05 0.23 -6.11
C VAL A 51 1.56 0.52 -7.52
N THR A 52 2.46 0.66 -8.48
CA THR A 52 2.12 0.89 -9.87
C THR A 52 2.70 -0.20 -10.75
N TYR A 53 1.92 -0.65 -11.72
CA TYR A 53 2.31 -1.64 -12.71
C TYR A 53 1.96 -1.16 -14.12
N GLY A 54 2.76 -1.54 -15.10
CA GLY A 54 2.54 -1.25 -16.49
C GLY A 54 3.79 -1.45 -17.33
N THR A 55 3.79 -0.87 -18.52
CA THR A 55 4.97 -0.89 -19.40
C THR A 55 5.97 0.19 -18.99
N GLN A 56 7.25 -0.01 -19.34
CA GLN A 56 8.27 1.02 -19.17
C GLN A 56 7.95 2.30 -19.95
N GLU A 57 7.33 2.18 -21.12
CA GLU A 57 6.89 3.30 -21.96
C GLU A 57 5.88 4.16 -21.19
N ASN A 58 4.93 3.54 -20.49
CA ASN A 58 3.94 4.22 -19.65
C ASN A 58 4.43 4.51 -18.23
N LYS A 59 5.76 4.39 -17.99
CA LYS A 59 6.38 4.62 -16.67
C LYS A 59 5.77 3.76 -15.57
N CYS A 60 5.44 2.49 -15.86
CA CYS A 60 4.74 1.56 -14.97
C CYS A 60 3.37 2.08 -14.48
N ARG A 61 2.62 2.87 -15.27
CA ARG A 61 1.43 3.59 -14.78
C ARG A 61 0.13 3.19 -15.49
N ASP A 62 -0.01 1.92 -15.87
CA ASP A 62 -1.26 1.40 -16.43
C ASP A 62 -2.26 1.03 -15.32
N VAL A 63 -1.77 0.51 -14.20
CA VAL A 63 -2.54 0.20 -13.00
C VAL A 63 -1.88 0.88 -11.80
N LEU A 64 -2.66 1.63 -11.02
CA LEU A 64 -2.21 2.37 -9.84
C LEU A 64 -3.04 1.95 -8.63
N LEU A 65 -2.40 1.27 -7.69
CA LEU A 65 -3.00 0.71 -6.48
C LEU A 65 -2.49 1.48 -5.27
N GLN A 66 -3.37 2.20 -4.57
CA GLN A 66 -3.03 2.92 -3.35
C GLN A 66 -3.41 2.06 -2.14
N PHE A 67 -2.45 1.64 -1.37
CA PHE A 67 -2.65 0.99 -0.07
C PHE A 67 -2.58 2.03 1.02
N ASP A 68 -3.64 2.13 1.80
CA ASP A 68 -3.92 3.20 2.77
C ASP A 68 -3.84 4.61 2.17
N THR A 69 -4.60 5.51 2.72
CA THR A 69 -4.67 6.92 2.33
C THR A 69 -4.56 7.78 3.58
N GLY A 70 -3.40 7.76 4.21
CA GLY A 70 -3.16 8.62 5.36
C GLY A 70 -3.18 10.10 4.99
N ARG A 71 -3.06 10.93 6.00
CA ARG A 71 -3.00 12.39 5.83
C ARG A 71 -1.92 12.80 4.84
N GLY A 72 -2.25 13.61 3.86
CA GLY A 72 -1.28 14.13 2.89
C GLY A 72 -1.03 13.24 1.67
N THR A 73 -1.72 12.11 1.53
CA THR A 73 -1.57 11.20 0.37
C THR A 73 -1.71 11.94 -0.96
N THR A 74 -2.70 12.82 -1.11
CA THR A 74 -2.91 13.58 -2.35
C THR A 74 -1.78 14.55 -2.66
N GLN A 75 -1.19 15.18 -1.64
CA GLN A 75 -0.03 16.04 -1.82
C GLN A 75 1.19 15.23 -2.27
N GLN A 76 1.39 14.04 -1.73
CA GLN A 76 2.50 13.18 -2.14
C GLN A 76 2.30 12.63 -3.56
N LEU A 77 1.09 12.20 -3.90
CA LEU A 77 0.73 11.80 -5.27
C LEU A 77 0.98 12.96 -6.26
N SER A 78 0.61 14.18 -5.90
CA SER A 78 0.85 15.38 -6.72
C SER A 78 2.34 15.63 -6.97
N LYS A 79 3.21 15.48 -5.95
CA LYS A 79 4.67 15.65 -6.08
C LYS A 79 5.30 14.69 -7.09
N ILE A 80 4.73 13.50 -7.26
CA ILE A 80 5.19 12.51 -8.25
C ILE A 80 4.40 12.53 -9.56
N GLY A 81 3.54 13.54 -9.75
CA GLY A 81 2.76 13.73 -10.96
C GLY A 81 1.68 12.64 -11.17
N VAL A 82 1.08 12.15 -10.10
CA VAL A 82 -0.06 11.21 -10.12
C VAL A 82 -1.34 11.94 -9.73
N PRO A 83 -2.22 12.27 -10.70
CA PRO A 83 -3.52 12.86 -10.40
C PRO A 83 -4.44 11.87 -9.66
N ALA A 84 -5.25 12.36 -8.73
CA ALA A 84 -6.23 11.56 -8.00
C ALA A 84 -7.15 10.73 -8.93
N GLY A 85 -7.50 11.27 -10.09
CA GLY A 85 -8.32 10.60 -11.12
C GLY A 85 -7.66 9.37 -11.76
N LYS A 86 -6.35 9.15 -11.58
CA LYS A 86 -5.61 8.01 -12.13
C LYS A 86 -5.49 6.83 -11.18
N VAL A 87 -5.75 7.01 -9.88
CA VAL A 87 -5.78 5.89 -8.93
C VAL A 87 -6.84 4.89 -9.36
N THR A 88 -6.44 3.65 -9.58
CA THR A 88 -7.30 2.56 -10.07
C THR A 88 -8.11 1.96 -8.92
N ALA A 89 -7.44 1.64 -7.81
CA ALA A 89 -8.06 1.08 -6.62
C ALA A 89 -7.36 1.59 -5.35
N VAL A 90 -8.11 1.61 -4.26
CA VAL A 90 -7.64 1.90 -2.90
C VAL A 90 -7.88 0.67 -2.04
N PHE A 91 -6.88 0.25 -1.29
CA PHE A 91 -6.94 -0.87 -0.35
C PHE A 91 -6.67 -0.35 1.05
N PHE A 92 -7.52 -0.70 2.00
CA PHE A 92 -7.26 -0.36 3.40
C PHE A 92 -6.75 -1.57 4.17
N THR A 93 -5.57 -1.42 4.79
CA THR A 93 -5.11 -2.41 5.78
C THR A 93 -6.02 -2.38 6.99
N HIS A 94 -6.42 -1.20 7.43
CA HIS A 94 -7.41 -0.95 8.46
C HIS A 94 -7.86 0.53 8.43
N ILE A 95 -8.81 0.93 9.26
CA ILE A 95 -9.42 2.26 9.21
C ILE A 95 -9.01 3.20 10.35
N HIS A 96 -7.81 3.06 10.92
CA HIS A 96 -7.27 4.13 11.76
C HIS A 96 -7.12 5.42 10.95
N SER A 97 -7.21 6.57 11.63
CA SER A 97 -7.22 7.88 10.97
C SER A 97 -5.94 8.15 10.18
N ASP A 98 -4.79 7.76 10.71
CA ASP A 98 -3.49 7.91 10.06
C ASP A 98 -3.32 7.03 8.80
N HIS A 99 -4.24 6.07 8.56
CA HIS A 99 -4.34 5.24 7.35
C HIS A 99 -5.48 5.65 6.41
N SER A 100 -6.46 6.42 6.88
CA SER A 100 -7.72 6.62 6.15
C SER A 100 -8.13 8.07 5.91
N GLU A 101 -7.63 9.05 6.67
CA GLU A 101 -8.04 10.47 6.60
C GLU A 101 -8.00 11.07 5.19
N GLY A 102 -7.02 10.68 4.37
CA GLY A 102 -6.81 11.24 3.04
C GLY A 102 -7.78 10.73 1.97
N LEU A 103 -8.63 9.71 2.26
CA LEU A 103 -9.60 9.23 1.28
C LEU A 103 -10.59 10.32 0.88
N ALA A 104 -11.06 11.11 1.84
CA ALA A 104 -11.99 12.21 1.58
C ALA A 104 -11.40 13.23 0.60
N ASP A 105 -10.14 13.63 0.82
CA ASP A 105 -9.43 14.58 -0.03
C ASP A 105 -9.19 13.98 -1.44
N LEU A 106 -8.73 12.73 -1.53
CA LEU A 106 -8.53 12.02 -2.78
C LEU A 106 -9.82 11.97 -3.61
N MET A 107 -10.94 11.63 -2.98
CA MET A 107 -12.22 11.48 -3.65
C MET A 107 -12.86 12.82 -4.02
N GLN A 108 -12.67 13.85 -3.20
CA GLN A 108 -13.12 15.21 -3.51
C GLN A 108 -12.40 15.76 -4.74
N LEU A 109 -11.07 15.62 -4.82
CA LEU A 109 -10.30 16.02 -6.00
C LEU A 109 -10.74 15.23 -7.23
N ARG A 110 -10.97 13.93 -7.10
CA ARG A 110 -11.48 13.10 -8.20
C ARG A 110 -12.86 13.57 -8.66
N TRP A 111 -13.77 13.88 -7.74
CA TRP A 111 -15.10 14.40 -8.06
C TRP A 111 -15.05 15.76 -8.75
N HIS A 112 -14.16 16.66 -8.32
CA HIS A 112 -14.01 17.98 -8.94
C HIS A 112 -13.50 17.89 -10.40
N PHE A 113 -12.53 17.04 -10.66
CA PHE A 113 -11.80 17.05 -11.93
C PHE A 113 -12.07 15.85 -12.82
N ASN A 114 -12.67 14.79 -12.32
CA ASN A 114 -12.91 13.55 -13.07
C ASN A 114 -14.23 12.87 -12.71
N SER A 115 -15.27 13.64 -12.41
CA SER A 115 -16.57 13.08 -11.96
C SER A 115 -17.29 12.23 -13.01
N GLY A 116 -16.95 12.35 -14.29
CA GLY A 116 -17.43 11.47 -15.36
C GLY A 116 -16.53 10.27 -15.64
N GLY A 117 -15.45 10.11 -14.89
CA GLY A 117 -14.50 9.00 -15.04
C GLY A 117 -14.99 7.71 -14.37
N PRO A 118 -14.21 6.62 -14.49
CA PRO A 118 -14.54 5.38 -13.83
C PRO A 118 -14.57 5.56 -12.31
N LYS A 119 -15.43 4.77 -11.65
CA LYS A 119 -15.39 4.63 -10.19
C LYS A 119 -14.03 4.10 -9.77
N VAL A 120 -13.63 4.39 -8.54
CA VAL A 120 -12.46 3.80 -7.90
C VAL A 120 -12.91 2.64 -7.02
N ASP A 121 -12.25 1.50 -7.17
CA ASP A 121 -12.51 0.38 -6.28
C ASP A 121 -11.91 0.67 -4.90
N VAL A 122 -12.70 0.47 -3.85
CA VAL A 122 -12.23 0.51 -2.47
C VAL A 122 -12.41 -0.88 -1.88
N VAL A 123 -11.30 -1.51 -1.55
CA VAL A 123 -11.25 -2.90 -1.08
C VAL A 123 -10.77 -2.92 0.37
N CYS A 124 -11.54 -3.56 1.25
CA CYS A 124 -11.22 -3.62 2.66
C CYS A 124 -11.88 -4.80 3.37
N HIS A 125 -11.44 -5.06 4.60
CA HIS A 125 -12.06 -6.09 5.44
C HIS A 125 -13.51 -5.72 5.75
N GLN A 126 -14.40 -6.72 5.81
CA GLN A 126 -15.78 -6.52 6.26
C GLN A 126 -15.84 -6.02 7.72
N ASP A 127 -17.02 -5.61 8.17
CA ASP A 127 -17.28 -5.18 9.54
C ASP A 127 -16.70 -6.17 10.56
N ALA A 128 -15.92 -5.65 11.49
CA ALA A 128 -15.31 -6.44 12.55
C ALA A 128 -15.50 -5.76 13.93
N LYS A 129 -15.74 -6.54 14.98
CA LYS A 129 -15.91 -6.01 16.33
C LYS A 129 -14.59 -5.96 17.08
N SER A 130 -14.26 -4.79 17.61
CA SER A 130 -13.16 -4.62 18.56
C SER A 130 -13.45 -5.33 19.89
N GLY A 131 -12.40 -5.58 20.67
CA GLY A 131 -12.55 -6.13 22.02
C GLY A 131 -13.40 -5.28 22.96
N ALA A 132 -13.55 -3.98 22.68
CA ALA A 132 -14.43 -3.06 23.39
C ALA A 132 -15.89 -3.06 22.85
N GLY A 133 -16.21 -3.92 21.88
CA GLY A 133 -17.56 -4.07 21.32
C GLY A 133 -17.93 -3.09 20.22
N HIS A 134 -17.04 -2.17 19.84
CA HIS A 134 -17.29 -1.23 18.75
C HIS A 134 -17.10 -1.92 17.39
N THR A 135 -17.94 -1.59 16.42
CA THR A 135 -17.80 -2.08 15.05
C THR A 135 -16.86 -1.15 14.27
N MET A 136 -15.78 -1.73 13.78
CA MET A 136 -14.91 -1.11 12.78
C MET A 136 -15.48 -1.45 11.40
N SER A 137 -15.85 -0.42 10.62
CA SER A 137 -16.54 -0.59 9.34
C SER A 137 -15.94 0.32 8.28
N CYS A 138 -15.22 -0.26 7.36
CA CYS A 138 -14.70 0.43 6.20
C CYS A 138 -15.83 0.86 5.24
N GLU A 139 -16.84 0.04 5.07
CA GLU A 139 -18.00 0.35 4.23
C GLU A 139 -18.73 1.59 4.71
N LYS A 140 -19.01 1.68 6.02
CA LYS A 140 -19.64 2.89 6.60
C LYS A 140 -18.75 4.11 6.51
N PHE A 141 -17.45 3.95 6.78
CA PHE A 141 -16.49 5.03 6.63
C PHE A 141 -16.52 5.59 5.20
N ALA A 142 -16.44 4.72 4.18
CA ALA A 142 -16.49 5.11 2.78
C ALA A 142 -17.85 5.77 2.40
N ALA A 143 -18.97 5.24 2.90
CA ALA A 143 -20.30 5.77 2.63
C ALA A 143 -20.48 7.21 3.15
N HIS A 144 -19.87 7.54 4.29
CA HIS A 144 -20.01 8.85 4.93
C HIS A 144 -18.95 9.87 4.52
N ILE A 145 -18.08 9.55 3.60
CA ILE A 145 -16.94 10.40 3.22
C ILE A 145 -17.36 11.77 2.67
N GLY A 146 -18.54 11.89 2.09
CA GLY A 146 -19.06 13.11 1.53
C GLY A 146 -20.03 13.88 2.44
N ASP A 147 -20.44 13.31 3.57
CA ASP A 147 -21.55 13.85 4.37
C ASP A 147 -21.31 15.29 4.85
N ALA A 148 -20.11 15.61 5.30
CA ALA A 148 -19.77 16.96 5.74
C ALA A 148 -19.93 17.99 4.62
N LEU A 149 -19.61 17.65 3.38
CA LEU A 149 -19.72 18.51 2.20
C LEU A 149 -21.19 18.71 1.78
N ILE A 150 -22.01 17.65 1.93
CA ILE A 150 -23.46 17.71 1.67
C ILE A 150 -24.12 18.64 2.67
N HIS A 151 -23.88 18.44 3.96
CA HIS A 151 -24.52 19.18 5.03
C HIS A 151 -24.04 20.63 5.14
N SER A 152 -22.81 20.93 4.75
CA SER A 152 -22.30 22.31 4.69
C SER A 152 -22.82 23.10 3.48
N GLY A 153 -23.47 22.45 2.52
CA GLY A 153 -23.95 23.06 1.28
C GLY A 153 -22.86 23.24 0.20
N GLU A 154 -21.64 22.84 0.44
CA GLU A 154 -20.53 22.98 -0.51
C GLU A 154 -20.81 22.20 -1.80
N MET A 155 -21.34 20.99 -1.71
CA MET A 155 -21.70 20.19 -2.90
C MET A 155 -22.78 20.88 -3.74
N ALA A 156 -23.82 21.43 -3.11
CA ALA A 156 -24.89 22.13 -3.85
C ALA A 156 -24.32 23.35 -4.61
N GLN A 157 -23.42 24.10 -3.99
CA GLN A 157 -22.73 25.23 -4.63
C GLN A 157 -21.91 24.76 -5.85
N ARG A 158 -21.13 23.68 -5.71
CA ARG A 158 -20.30 23.15 -6.79
C ARG A 158 -21.09 22.55 -7.94
N LEU A 159 -22.24 21.95 -7.66
CA LEU A 159 -23.15 21.44 -8.69
C LEU A 159 -23.80 22.60 -9.47
N ALA A 160 -24.14 23.70 -8.81
CA ALA A 160 -24.63 24.92 -9.48
C ALA A 160 -23.59 25.52 -10.43
N GLU A 161 -22.30 25.46 -10.03
CA GLU A 161 -21.17 25.92 -10.87
C GLU A 161 -20.92 25.00 -12.07
N ASN A 162 -21.08 23.69 -11.90
CA ASN A 162 -20.86 22.68 -12.96
C ASN A 162 -21.80 21.48 -12.81
N PRO A 163 -22.97 21.53 -13.50
CA PRO A 163 -23.98 20.48 -13.41
C PRO A 163 -23.56 19.14 -14.06
N LYS A 164 -22.38 19.07 -14.70
CA LYS A 164 -21.83 17.81 -15.22
C LYS A 164 -21.20 16.93 -14.12
N ARG A 165 -20.99 17.48 -12.92
CA ARG A 165 -20.52 16.67 -11.78
C ARG A 165 -21.60 15.68 -11.33
N LEU A 166 -21.17 14.54 -10.76
CA LEU A 166 -22.10 13.55 -10.20
C LEU A 166 -22.88 14.16 -9.02
N PRO A 167 -24.24 14.08 -9.06
CA PRO A 167 -25.10 14.72 -8.04
C PRO A 167 -24.91 14.17 -6.62
N GLY A 168 -24.60 12.87 -6.48
CA GLY A 168 -24.36 12.21 -5.19
C GLY A 168 -22.98 12.51 -4.58
N GLY A 169 -22.15 13.32 -5.26
CA GLY A 169 -20.88 13.79 -4.73
C GLY A 169 -19.74 12.78 -4.81
N PRO A 170 -18.71 12.98 -3.99
CA PRO A 170 -17.52 12.12 -3.99
C PRO A 170 -17.79 10.64 -3.71
N ALA A 171 -18.78 10.32 -2.86
CA ALA A 171 -19.15 8.94 -2.51
C ALA A 171 -19.67 8.15 -3.72
N ASP A 172 -20.34 8.80 -4.69
CA ASP A 172 -20.82 8.15 -5.91
C ASP A 172 -19.69 7.60 -6.80
N LEU A 173 -18.47 8.07 -6.60
CA LEU A 173 -17.30 7.59 -7.32
C LEU A 173 -16.65 6.34 -6.69
N LEU A 174 -17.14 5.90 -5.55
CA LEU A 174 -16.63 4.71 -4.87
C LEU A 174 -17.37 3.45 -5.34
N ASN A 175 -16.61 2.38 -5.53
CA ASN A 175 -17.11 1.02 -5.68
C ASN A 175 -16.51 0.20 -4.52
N VAL A 176 -17.24 0.15 -3.40
CA VAL A 176 -16.74 -0.49 -2.18
C VAL A 176 -17.01 -1.98 -2.23
N SER A 177 -15.96 -2.78 -2.04
CA SER A 177 -16.05 -4.22 -1.87
C SER A 177 -15.36 -4.65 -0.59
N THR A 178 -15.97 -5.57 0.13
CA THR A 178 -15.43 -6.09 1.39
C THR A 178 -15.22 -7.59 1.31
N PHE A 179 -14.19 -8.08 2.01
CA PHE A 179 -13.93 -9.51 2.15
C PHE A 179 -13.97 -9.93 3.62
N GLY A 180 -14.34 -11.19 3.83
CA GLY A 180 -14.45 -11.75 5.17
C GLY A 180 -13.10 -12.15 5.80
N PRO A 181 -13.11 -12.54 7.08
CA PRO A 181 -11.90 -13.05 7.74
C PRO A 181 -11.41 -14.31 7.03
N SER A 182 -10.09 -14.37 6.79
CA SER A 182 -9.43 -15.49 6.14
C SER A 182 -8.16 -15.89 6.89
N GLN A 183 -7.91 -17.20 7.00
CA GLN A 183 -6.67 -17.75 7.55
C GLN A 183 -5.69 -18.17 6.43
N ALA A 184 -6.10 -18.01 5.19
CA ALA A 184 -5.27 -18.24 4.00
C ALA A 184 -5.44 -17.08 3.02
N PRO A 185 -4.41 -16.77 2.21
CA PRO A 185 -4.53 -15.75 1.17
C PRO A 185 -5.68 -16.06 0.22
N ALA A 186 -6.50 -15.05 -0.07
CA ALA A 186 -7.60 -15.13 -1.02
C ALA A 186 -7.57 -13.93 -1.96
N VAL A 187 -7.84 -14.14 -3.24
CA VAL A 187 -7.91 -13.06 -4.23
C VAL A 187 -9.10 -12.18 -3.90
N VAL A 188 -8.85 -10.87 -3.76
CA VAL A 188 -9.86 -9.86 -3.42
C VAL A 188 -10.04 -8.83 -4.52
N TRP A 189 -9.12 -8.76 -5.47
CA TRP A 189 -9.20 -7.85 -6.62
C TRP A 189 -8.29 -8.29 -7.76
N GLU A 190 -8.72 -8.06 -9.01
CA GLU A 190 -7.96 -8.38 -10.22
C GLU A 190 -8.20 -7.33 -11.31
N LYS A 191 -7.17 -7.04 -12.10
CA LYS A 191 -7.29 -6.24 -13.31
C LYS A 191 -6.15 -6.55 -14.29
N GLY A 192 -6.49 -7.11 -15.46
CA GLY A 192 -5.49 -7.58 -16.42
C GLY A 192 -4.57 -8.62 -15.77
N ASP A 193 -3.27 -8.37 -15.81
CA ASP A 193 -2.25 -9.25 -15.25
C ASP A 193 -1.92 -8.96 -13.76
N VAL A 194 -2.69 -8.08 -13.13
CA VAL A 194 -2.49 -7.72 -11.72
C VAL A 194 -3.51 -8.44 -10.86
N THR A 195 -3.02 -9.20 -9.89
CA THR A 195 -3.85 -9.88 -8.88
C THR A 195 -3.49 -9.37 -7.50
N VAL A 196 -4.51 -9.07 -6.68
CA VAL A 196 -4.33 -8.70 -5.26
C VAL A 196 -5.01 -9.75 -4.39
N SER A 197 -4.20 -10.41 -3.57
CA SER A 197 -4.66 -11.33 -2.53
C SER A 197 -4.60 -10.66 -1.16
N ALA A 198 -5.50 -11.04 -0.25
CA ALA A 198 -5.53 -10.57 1.12
C ALA A 198 -5.64 -11.71 2.12
N ILE A 199 -5.20 -11.46 3.34
CA ILE A 199 -5.37 -12.32 4.50
C ILE A 199 -5.68 -11.45 5.72
N SER A 200 -6.55 -11.93 6.62
CA SER A 200 -6.77 -11.23 7.88
C SER A 200 -5.54 -11.37 8.76
N SER A 201 -5.02 -10.26 9.24
CA SER A 201 -3.86 -10.19 10.13
C SER A 201 -4.18 -9.36 11.36
N ARG A 202 -3.36 -9.46 12.39
CA ARG A 202 -3.69 -8.86 13.67
C ARG A 202 -3.01 -7.52 13.88
N HIS A 203 -3.80 -6.52 14.20
CA HIS A 203 -3.43 -5.22 14.76
C HIS A 203 -4.64 -4.68 15.54
N VAL A 204 -5.71 -4.37 14.82
CA VAL A 204 -7.04 -4.04 15.34
C VAL A 204 -8.09 -4.85 14.61
N ALA A 205 -9.34 -4.79 15.06
CA ALA A 205 -10.43 -5.48 14.39
C ALA A 205 -10.57 -5.01 12.93
N GLY A 206 -10.66 -5.95 12.00
CA GLY A 206 -10.75 -5.64 10.56
C GLY A 206 -9.42 -5.29 9.90
N HIS A 207 -8.28 -5.62 10.53
CA HIS A 207 -6.98 -5.47 9.90
C HIS A 207 -6.72 -6.60 8.89
N ALA A 208 -6.13 -6.24 7.74
CA ALA A 208 -5.70 -7.18 6.71
C ALA A 208 -4.36 -6.77 6.12
N SER A 209 -3.64 -7.77 5.62
CA SER A 209 -2.42 -7.61 4.85
C SER A 209 -2.66 -8.09 3.43
N TYR A 210 -1.91 -7.57 2.46
CA TYR A 210 -2.14 -7.79 1.04
C TYR A 210 -0.88 -8.27 0.34
N ARG A 211 -1.06 -9.00 -0.78
CA ARG A 211 -0.02 -9.31 -1.74
C ARG A 211 -0.50 -8.93 -3.14
N VAL A 212 0.34 -8.20 -3.86
CA VAL A 212 0.17 -7.86 -5.27
C VAL A 212 1.09 -8.74 -6.08
N ASP A 213 0.55 -9.48 -7.03
CA ASP A 213 1.31 -10.29 -7.98
C ASP A 213 1.14 -9.74 -9.40
N THR A 214 2.24 -9.60 -10.13
CA THR A 214 2.30 -9.10 -11.51
C THR A 214 3.39 -9.86 -12.28
N PRO A 215 3.40 -9.83 -13.62
CA PRO A 215 4.50 -10.37 -14.41
C PRO A 215 5.89 -9.75 -14.13
N ALA A 216 5.93 -8.54 -13.55
CA ALA A 216 7.17 -7.83 -13.23
C ALA A 216 7.63 -8.03 -11.78
N GLY A 217 6.94 -8.84 -11.00
CA GLY A 217 7.27 -9.16 -9.61
C GLY A 217 6.10 -9.01 -8.65
N SER A 218 6.38 -9.19 -7.38
CA SER A 218 5.42 -9.25 -6.28
C SER A 218 5.74 -8.29 -5.13
N VAL A 219 4.68 -7.74 -4.52
CA VAL A 219 4.80 -6.83 -3.38
C VAL A 219 3.84 -7.26 -2.27
N VAL A 220 4.33 -7.38 -1.05
CA VAL A 220 3.50 -7.59 0.14
C VAL A 220 3.38 -6.30 0.94
N ILE A 221 2.15 -5.95 1.33
CA ILE A 221 1.82 -4.83 2.20
C ILE A 221 1.36 -5.40 3.53
N GLY A 222 2.22 -5.36 4.53
CA GLY A 222 1.94 -5.90 5.86
C GLY A 222 0.97 -5.03 6.68
N GLY A 223 0.93 -3.72 6.39
CA GLY A 223 0.24 -2.75 7.24
C GLY A 223 0.87 -2.72 8.63
N ASP A 224 0.06 -2.55 9.65
CA ASP A 224 0.48 -2.49 11.06
C ASP A 224 0.45 -3.86 11.76
N ALA A 225 0.47 -4.94 10.96
CA ALA A 225 0.35 -6.28 11.49
C ALA A 225 1.39 -6.61 12.57
N GLY A 226 0.95 -7.26 13.62
CA GLY A 226 1.78 -7.80 14.69
C GLY A 226 1.45 -9.27 14.99
N ASN A 227 2.11 -9.80 15.99
CA ASN A 227 1.90 -11.17 16.43
C ASN A 227 0.48 -11.39 16.98
N ASP A 228 -0.06 -12.60 16.85
CA ASP A 228 -1.37 -12.97 17.36
C ASP A 228 -1.45 -12.93 18.91
N ALA A 229 -0.34 -13.11 19.62
CA ALA A 229 -0.27 -12.90 21.06
C ALA A 229 -0.17 -11.39 21.38
N ALA A 230 -1.12 -10.89 22.20
CA ALA A 230 -1.19 -9.47 22.56
C ALA A 230 -0.04 -8.99 23.46
N ALA A 231 0.66 -9.91 24.10
CA ALA A 231 1.74 -9.66 25.06
C ALA A 231 2.60 -10.91 25.24
N PRO A 232 3.81 -10.79 25.80
CA PRO A 232 4.64 -11.94 26.16
C PRO A 232 3.92 -12.94 27.09
N PRO A 233 4.29 -14.26 27.04
CA PRO A 233 5.38 -14.81 26.23
C PRO A 233 5.00 -14.95 24.76
N ARG A 234 5.92 -14.55 23.86
CA ARG A 234 5.80 -14.73 22.41
C ARG A 234 7.21 -14.80 21.80
N ASP A 235 7.41 -15.65 20.81
CA ASP A 235 8.72 -15.86 20.19
C ASP A 235 9.11 -14.73 19.24
N THR A 236 8.11 -14.02 18.67
CA THR A 236 8.29 -12.93 17.70
C THR A 236 7.22 -11.86 17.88
N SER A 237 7.49 -10.66 17.39
CA SER A 237 6.48 -9.59 17.30
C SER A 237 5.71 -9.60 15.97
N THR A 238 6.13 -10.40 14.99
CA THR A 238 5.58 -10.41 13.62
C THR A 238 4.38 -11.32 13.47
N SER A 239 3.60 -11.07 12.43
CA SER A 239 2.42 -11.86 12.07
C SER A 239 2.79 -13.06 11.20
N SER A 240 2.32 -14.25 11.56
CA SER A 240 2.44 -15.46 10.74
C SER A 240 1.67 -15.34 9.42
N GLN A 241 0.60 -14.56 9.39
CA GLN A 241 -0.17 -14.30 8.18
C GLN A 241 0.61 -13.44 7.17
N VAL A 242 1.36 -12.44 7.67
CA VAL A 242 2.27 -11.66 6.81
C VAL A 242 3.40 -12.53 6.29
N GLU A 243 3.99 -13.39 7.13
CA GLU A 243 5.03 -14.31 6.70
C GLU A 243 4.55 -15.25 5.59
N LEU A 244 3.29 -15.74 5.69
CA LEU A 244 2.67 -16.56 4.66
C LEU A 244 2.50 -15.82 3.33
N LEU A 245 2.06 -14.54 3.35
CA LEU A 245 1.98 -13.69 2.14
C LEU A 245 3.36 -13.38 1.56
N ALA A 246 4.35 -13.16 2.43
CA ALA A 246 5.68 -12.72 2.06
C ALA A 246 6.56 -13.82 1.48
N LYS A 247 6.09 -15.07 1.51
CA LYS A 247 6.87 -16.19 0.97
C LYS A 247 7.27 -15.94 -0.49
N ASP A 248 8.59 -15.93 -0.73
CA ASP A 248 9.20 -15.71 -2.04
C ASP A 248 8.71 -14.42 -2.73
N ALA A 249 8.40 -13.36 -1.95
CA ALA A 249 8.02 -12.07 -2.49
C ALA A 249 9.25 -11.20 -2.76
N ASP A 250 9.23 -10.44 -3.85
CA ASP A 250 10.34 -9.54 -4.20
C ASP A 250 10.45 -8.35 -3.23
N ILE A 251 9.30 -7.85 -2.74
CA ILE A 251 9.26 -6.69 -1.86
C ILE A 251 8.29 -6.93 -0.70
N LEU A 252 8.74 -6.67 0.53
CA LEU A 252 7.89 -6.56 1.71
C LEU A 252 7.88 -5.11 2.20
N VAL A 253 6.71 -4.45 2.15
CA VAL A 253 6.46 -3.14 2.78
C VAL A 253 5.75 -3.37 4.10
N HIS A 254 6.29 -2.87 5.21
CA HIS A 254 5.72 -3.09 6.53
C HIS A 254 5.90 -1.90 7.46
N SER A 255 4.90 -1.62 8.30
CA SER A 255 5.06 -0.69 9.43
C SER A 255 6.08 -1.24 10.42
N VAL A 256 6.78 -0.35 11.12
CA VAL A 256 7.87 -0.79 11.98
C VAL A 256 7.95 0.02 13.28
N ILE A 257 8.13 -0.69 14.39
CA ILE A 257 8.56 -0.08 15.65
C ILE A 257 10.00 -0.47 15.94
N HIS A 258 10.84 0.52 16.29
CA HIS A 258 12.21 0.21 16.69
C HIS A 258 12.23 -0.45 18.09
N PRO A 259 13.03 -1.50 18.33
CA PRO A 259 13.07 -2.20 19.63
C PRO A 259 13.35 -1.29 20.83
N VAL A 260 14.05 -0.17 20.63
CA VAL A 260 14.33 0.83 21.70
C VAL A 260 13.05 1.40 22.32
N MET A 261 11.91 1.32 21.61
CA MET A 261 10.61 1.77 22.13
C MET A 261 9.97 0.78 23.12
N GLY A 262 10.58 -0.37 23.34
CA GLY A 262 10.06 -1.40 24.23
C GLY A 262 9.82 -0.92 25.67
N PRO A 263 8.86 -1.50 26.38
CA PRO A 263 8.51 -1.06 27.73
C PRO A 263 9.51 -1.47 28.80
N LEU A 264 10.33 -2.50 28.55
CA LEU A 264 11.25 -3.06 29.54
C LEU A 264 12.64 -2.46 29.38
N GLY A 265 13.01 -1.56 30.32
CA GLY A 265 14.35 -0.98 30.41
C GLY A 265 14.72 0.03 29.31
N THR A 266 13.73 0.50 28.56
CA THR A 266 13.91 1.45 27.44
C THR A 266 13.05 2.71 27.63
N THR A 267 12.32 3.13 26.62
CA THR A 267 11.53 4.37 26.66
C THR A 267 10.26 4.28 27.49
N GLY A 268 9.80 3.08 27.82
CA GLY A 268 8.53 2.87 28.54
C GLY A 268 7.29 3.10 27.67
N PHE A 269 7.40 2.91 26.36
CA PHE A 269 6.24 2.98 25.45
C PHE A 269 5.12 2.04 25.93
N PRO A 270 3.83 2.45 25.88
CA PRO A 270 2.74 1.66 26.47
C PRO A 270 2.70 0.23 25.91
N PRO A 271 2.72 -0.80 26.79
CA PRO A 271 2.71 -2.19 26.35
C PRO A 271 1.59 -2.55 25.37
N PRO A 272 0.33 -2.10 25.56
CA PRO A 272 -0.74 -2.41 24.60
C PRO A 272 -0.53 -1.85 23.19
N ILE A 273 0.25 -0.77 23.06
CA ILE A 273 0.61 -0.18 21.77
C ILE A 273 1.82 -0.91 21.20
N TYR A 274 2.87 -1.09 22.01
CA TYR A 274 4.11 -1.75 21.58
C TYR A 274 3.87 -3.18 21.11
N TYR A 275 3.12 -3.98 21.88
CA TYR A 275 2.94 -5.39 21.59
C TYR A 275 1.98 -5.70 20.43
N ARG A 276 1.34 -4.72 19.84
CA ARG A 276 0.56 -4.89 18.61
C ARG A 276 1.32 -4.49 17.34
N GLN A 277 2.60 -4.10 17.46
CA GLN A 277 3.46 -3.69 16.37
C GLN A 277 4.56 -4.74 16.14
N SER A 278 5.08 -4.79 14.92
CA SER A 278 6.25 -5.58 14.56
C SER A 278 7.54 -4.78 14.75
N THR A 279 8.54 -5.38 15.41
CA THR A 279 9.84 -4.74 15.60
C THR A 279 10.71 -4.87 14.36
N ALA A 280 11.65 -3.91 14.18
CA ALA A 280 12.58 -3.93 13.05
C ALA A 280 13.42 -5.23 13.01
N THR A 281 13.87 -5.72 14.18
CA THR A 281 14.63 -6.97 14.29
C THR A 281 13.80 -8.19 13.86
N ASP A 282 12.58 -8.32 14.36
CA ASP A 282 11.72 -9.46 14.04
C ASP A 282 11.23 -9.42 12.57
N LEU A 283 11.04 -8.22 12.00
CA LEU A 283 10.74 -8.06 10.57
C LEU A 283 11.92 -8.49 9.69
N GLY A 284 13.17 -8.19 10.11
CA GLY A 284 14.35 -8.72 9.47
C GLY A 284 14.36 -10.25 9.47
N SER A 285 14.07 -10.86 10.63
CA SER A 285 13.97 -12.32 10.74
C SER A 285 12.86 -12.92 9.88
N LEU A 286 11.69 -12.27 9.81
CA LEU A 286 10.59 -12.68 8.95
C LEU A 286 10.99 -12.61 7.48
N ALA A 287 11.57 -11.49 7.03
CA ALA A 287 11.98 -11.28 5.65
C ALA A 287 13.03 -12.33 5.20
N ALA A 288 13.99 -12.63 6.09
CA ALA A 288 15.00 -13.66 5.83
C ALA A 288 14.37 -15.07 5.67
N ARG A 289 13.45 -15.46 6.58
CA ARG A 289 12.77 -16.76 6.50
C ARG A 289 11.83 -16.88 5.32
N ALA A 290 11.18 -15.76 4.94
CA ALA A 290 10.23 -15.73 3.83
C ALA A 290 10.92 -15.67 2.46
N GLY A 291 12.24 -15.46 2.39
CA GLY A 291 12.96 -15.35 1.12
C GLY A 291 12.70 -14.04 0.39
N VAL A 292 12.44 -12.95 1.13
CA VAL A 292 12.20 -11.61 0.56
C VAL A 292 13.53 -11.00 0.12
N ASP A 293 13.57 -10.38 -1.06
CA ASP A 293 14.77 -9.68 -1.54
C ASP A 293 14.90 -8.25 -0.99
N ASN A 294 13.76 -7.55 -0.86
CA ASN A 294 13.72 -6.15 -0.47
C ASN A 294 12.73 -5.92 0.67
N LEU A 295 13.21 -5.37 1.79
CA LEU A 295 12.40 -4.97 2.93
C LEU A 295 12.29 -3.46 2.99
N MET A 296 11.07 -2.92 2.83
CA MET A 296 10.78 -1.49 2.91
C MET A 296 10.05 -1.19 4.22
N TYR A 297 10.71 -0.46 5.12
CA TYR A 297 10.09 0.03 6.35
C TYR A 297 9.30 1.31 6.10
N THR A 298 8.07 1.35 6.56
CA THR A 298 7.18 2.52 6.57
C THR A 298 6.57 2.71 7.96
N HIS A 299 5.74 3.74 8.16
CA HIS A 299 5.04 3.96 9.43
C HIS A 299 6.00 3.86 10.62
N LEU A 300 7.10 4.64 10.56
CA LEU A 300 8.21 4.51 11.49
C LEU A 300 7.84 4.99 12.90
N ILE A 301 8.08 4.14 13.89
CA ILE A 301 7.93 4.46 15.30
C ILE A 301 9.27 4.18 16.03
N PRO A 302 10.00 5.23 16.44
CA PRO A 302 9.76 6.66 16.19
C PRO A 302 10.16 7.08 14.77
N PRO A 303 9.71 8.25 14.29
CA PRO A 303 10.21 8.82 13.05
C PRO A 303 11.71 9.11 13.11
N LEU A 304 12.39 9.07 11.94
CA LEU A 304 13.81 9.39 11.84
C LEU A 304 14.10 10.79 12.35
N GLY A 305 15.17 10.93 13.12
CA GLY A 305 15.59 12.21 13.67
C GLY A 305 14.73 12.76 14.81
N ALA A 306 13.71 12.05 15.25
CA ALA A 306 12.87 12.49 16.36
C ALA A 306 13.64 12.37 17.69
N PRO A 307 13.92 13.47 18.41
CA PRO A 307 14.64 13.41 19.71
C PRO A 307 13.75 12.83 20.80
N ARG A 308 12.44 12.95 20.64
CA ARG A 308 11.40 12.43 21.54
C ARG A 308 10.15 12.17 20.75
N GLN A 309 9.38 11.19 21.20
CA GLN A 309 8.02 11.01 20.73
C GLN A 309 7.05 11.14 21.90
N GLY A 310 6.44 12.33 22.01
CA GLY A 310 5.57 12.63 23.13
C GLY A 310 6.30 12.52 24.49
N PRO A 311 5.72 11.78 25.45
CA PRO A 311 6.32 11.58 26.76
C PRO A 311 7.46 10.53 26.78
N TYR A 312 7.79 9.91 25.64
CA TYR A 312 8.75 8.81 25.55
C TYR A 312 10.09 9.31 25.02
N PRO A 313 11.04 9.69 25.90
CA PRO A 313 12.34 10.19 25.49
C PRO A 313 13.21 9.08 24.90
N LEU A 314 13.89 9.40 23.81
CA LEU A 314 14.93 8.55 23.24
C LEU A 314 16.31 8.96 23.80
N PRO A 315 17.26 8.02 23.95
CA PRO A 315 18.64 8.34 24.33
C PRO A 315 19.31 9.22 23.28
N ALA A 316 19.03 8.99 21.99
CA ALA A 316 19.42 9.82 20.84
C ALA A 316 18.36 9.70 19.73
N PRO A 317 18.27 10.67 18.78
CA PRO A 317 17.46 10.52 17.57
C PRO A 317 17.92 9.31 16.77
N LEU A 318 16.98 8.49 16.30
CA LEU A 318 17.29 7.35 15.44
C LEU A 318 17.52 7.78 14.00
N THR A 319 18.44 7.09 13.35
CA THR A 319 18.79 7.23 11.94
C THR A 319 18.27 6.05 11.12
N ALA A 320 18.41 6.12 9.80
CA ALA A 320 18.12 4.98 8.92
C ALA A 320 19.03 3.79 9.24
N ASP A 321 20.30 4.03 9.58
CA ASP A 321 21.28 2.98 9.90
C ASP A 321 20.88 2.19 11.15
N ASP A 322 20.22 2.81 12.14
CA ASP A 322 19.73 2.10 13.33
C ASP A 322 18.64 1.08 12.94
N TYR A 323 17.73 1.44 12.05
CA TYR A 323 16.71 0.53 11.54
C TYR A 323 17.31 -0.58 10.66
N VAL A 324 18.28 -0.24 9.80
CA VAL A 324 19.02 -1.24 8.99
C VAL A 324 19.77 -2.18 9.90
N GLY A 325 20.48 -1.66 10.93
CA GLY A 325 21.19 -2.45 11.92
C GLY A 325 20.27 -3.47 12.60
N SER A 326 19.08 -3.02 13.03
CA SER A 326 18.08 -3.92 13.63
C SER A 326 17.61 -5.02 12.68
N ALA A 327 17.42 -4.73 11.37
CA ALA A 327 17.10 -5.76 10.39
C ALA A 327 18.22 -6.79 10.23
N ARG A 328 19.48 -6.33 10.24
CA ARG A 328 20.68 -7.19 10.19
C ARG A 328 20.82 -8.08 11.44
N GLU A 329 20.52 -7.52 12.62
CA GLU A 329 20.44 -8.31 13.86
C GLU A 329 19.39 -9.43 13.76
N GLY A 330 18.29 -9.21 12.99
CA GLY A 330 17.30 -10.21 12.67
C GLY A 330 17.76 -11.26 11.65
N GLY A 331 18.95 -11.11 11.05
CA GLY A 331 19.51 -12.03 10.06
C GLY A 331 19.13 -11.72 8.60
N PHE A 332 18.54 -10.56 8.32
CA PHE A 332 18.21 -10.19 6.95
C PHE A 332 19.41 -9.59 6.21
N GLU A 333 19.83 -10.23 5.12
CA GLU A 333 20.97 -9.80 4.29
C GLU A 333 20.55 -9.09 2.99
N GLY A 334 19.24 -9.08 2.66
CA GLY A 334 18.70 -8.43 1.48
C GLY A 334 18.74 -6.90 1.55
N ASN A 335 18.14 -6.23 0.58
CA ASN A 335 18.09 -4.77 0.54
C ASN A 335 17.08 -4.21 1.57
N VAL A 336 17.50 -3.22 2.37
CA VAL A 336 16.62 -2.53 3.34
C VAL A 336 16.44 -1.08 2.93
N VAL A 337 15.18 -0.69 2.69
CA VAL A 337 14.79 0.71 2.45
C VAL A 337 14.08 1.22 3.69
N VAL A 338 14.69 2.19 4.38
CA VAL A 338 14.05 2.84 5.54
C VAL A 338 13.26 4.04 5.06
N GLY A 339 11.94 4.03 5.34
CA GLY A 339 10.97 4.93 4.74
C GLY A 339 11.21 6.41 5.00
N ALA A 340 11.38 7.14 3.90
CA ALA A 340 11.07 8.55 3.81
C ALA A 340 9.91 8.72 2.82
N ASP A 341 9.11 9.76 2.98
CA ASP A 341 8.05 10.06 2.00
C ASP A 341 8.63 10.12 0.59
N LEU A 342 7.98 9.41 -0.34
CA LEU A 342 8.36 9.23 -1.74
C LEU A 342 9.62 8.36 -1.98
N ALA A 343 10.11 7.64 -0.97
CA ALA A 343 11.08 6.56 -1.22
C ALA A 343 10.48 5.53 -2.19
N LYS A 344 11.32 5.03 -3.12
CA LYS A 344 10.88 4.17 -4.21
C LYS A 344 11.74 2.94 -4.37
N LEU A 345 11.10 1.88 -4.87
CA LEU A 345 11.76 0.69 -5.37
C LEU A 345 11.06 0.23 -6.65
N ARG A 346 11.85 -0.16 -7.66
CA ARG A 346 11.31 -0.58 -8.95
C ARG A 346 11.89 -1.92 -9.36
N LEU A 347 11.02 -2.78 -9.85
CA LEU A 347 11.34 -4.05 -10.50
C LEU A 347 11.02 -3.95 -11.99
N THR A 348 11.77 -4.68 -12.80
CA THR A 348 11.52 -4.84 -14.23
C THR A 348 11.51 -6.33 -14.54
N ALA A 349 10.59 -6.78 -15.39
CA ALA A 349 10.65 -8.13 -15.90
C ALA A 349 11.95 -8.30 -16.72
N GLU A 350 12.65 -9.41 -16.50
CA GLU A 350 13.82 -9.79 -17.28
C GLU A 350 13.45 -10.26 -18.70
#